data_04e9571a300449fa299c823d33f2c966
#
_entry.id   04e9571a300449fa299c823d33f2c966
#
_cell.length_a   1.000
_cell.length_b   1.000
_cell.length_c   1.000
_cell.angle_alpha   90.00
_cell.angle_beta   90.00
_cell.angle_gamma   90.00
#
_symmetry.space_group_name_H-M   'P 1'
#
loop_
_entity.id
_entity.type
_entity.pdbx_description
1 polymer ?
#
loop_
_entity_poly.entity_id
_entity_poly.type
_entity_poly.pdbx_seq_one_letter_code
_entity_poly.pdbx_strand_id
1 'polypeptide(L)'
;MNLTTNKYPEFTKHYSTKLADYVTALAWSADGEILAASSAAGEVVLWENGELTSLQTATDKAVNCLAFSHDGKYLAIGGQDGKVKIWCENKLISTLENAPIWVDQLAWSHTDKQLAFSLGRYVQIWDADTSEVVATLNFNDSSILGIDWRKDGKYLAINGYKGIKIWSTQDWDDEPFILPLSTVSTAMAWSDDGKYLASGNMDRTLTVLQWEHPDPWVMRGFPGKIRHLAWSEIKTPTDAPILAVSSVDGIVVWEKSVDESVGWEAQVLTNHLDIINAIAFAPQSFILASAGADGWLCLWNENKEVSQIFTDTEAGVSTLSWHPQGQLLAAGGEQGELIIWSTSGKN
;
A
#
# COMPACT_ATOMS: atom_id res chain seq x y z
N MET A 1 -36.01 7.73 24.21
CA MET A 1 -35.20 7.34 23.05
C MET A 1 -33.78 7.65 23.43
N ASN A 2 -32.99 6.63 23.80
CA ASN A 2 -31.57 6.80 24.01
C ASN A 2 -30.91 6.92 22.63
N LEU A 3 -30.44 8.10 22.29
CA LEU A 3 -29.52 8.30 21.20
C LEU A 3 -28.21 7.56 21.60
N THR A 4 -28.02 6.36 21.11
CA THR A 4 -26.69 5.72 21.10
C THR A 4 -25.79 6.62 20.27
N THR A 5 -24.96 7.43 20.94
CA THR A 5 -23.88 8.16 20.29
C THR A 5 -23.02 7.11 19.58
N ASN A 6 -22.95 7.20 18.25
CA ASN A 6 -22.08 6.37 17.45
C ASN A 6 -20.65 6.49 18.02
N LYS A 7 -20.09 5.39 18.50
CA LYS A 7 -18.75 5.35 19.15
C LYS A 7 -17.63 5.67 18.15
N TYR A 8 -17.92 5.50 16.86
CA TYR A 8 -16.95 5.65 15.77
C TYR A 8 -17.23 6.93 14.99
N PRO A 9 -16.17 7.59 14.46
CA PRO A 9 -16.32 8.77 13.62
C PRO A 9 -17.13 8.42 12.36
N GLU A 10 -18.10 9.26 12.04
CA GLU A 10 -18.83 9.17 10.78
C GLU A 10 -18.09 9.99 9.73
N PHE A 11 -17.88 9.39 8.57
CA PHE A 11 -17.24 10.04 7.42
C PHE A 11 -18.31 10.52 6.46
N THR A 12 -18.17 11.75 5.99
CA THR A 12 -19.03 12.35 4.95
C THR A 12 -18.21 12.79 3.77
N LYS A 13 -18.83 12.75 2.58
CA LYS A 13 -18.14 13.17 1.34
C LYS A 13 -17.70 14.63 1.44
N HIS A 14 -16.40 14.84 1.31
CA HIS A 14 -15.75 16.14 1.40
C HIS A 14 -15.45 16.73 0.02
N TYR A 15 -14.95 15.89 -0.90
CA TYR A 15 -14.58 16.29 -2.24
C TYR A 15 -14.81 15.16 -3.24
N SER A 16 -15.10 15.50 -4.49
CA SER A 16 -15.12 14.53 -5.58
C SER A 16 -14.80 15.20 -6.92
N THR A 17 -14.06 14.49 -7.76
CA THR A 17 -13.74 14.87 -9.13
C THR A 17 -13.56 13.62 -9.98
N LYS A 18 -13.25 13.79 -11.26
CA LYS A 18 -13.01 12.69 -12.19
C LYS A 18 -11.72 12.94 -12.96
N LEU A 19 -10.81 11.95 -12.94
CA LEU A 19 -9.63 11.87 -13.77
C LEU A 19 -10.02 11.35 -15.17
N ALA A 20 -9.09 11.42 -16.12
CA ALA A 20 -9.35 11.05 -17.51
C ALA A 20 -9.60 9.54 -17.71
N ASP A 21 -9.14 8.68 -16.79
CA ASP A 21 -9.26 7.22 -16.86
C ASP A 21 -9.14 6.62 -15.46
N TYR A 22 -9.25 5.30 -15.35
CA TYR A 22 -9.03 4.46 -14.17
C TYR A 22 -7.93 5.02 -13.24
N VAL A 23 -8.25 5.24 -11.98
CA VAL A 23 -7.28 5.72 -10.98
C VAL A 23 -6.36 4.58 -10.58
N THR A 24 -5.07 4.73 -10.88
CA THR A 24 -4.08 3.66 -10.70
C THR A 24 -3.43 3.68 -9.33
N ALA A 25 -3.17 4.87 -8.78
CA ALA A 25 -2.54 5.01 -7.47
C ALA A 25 -2.91 6.32 -6.78
N LEU A 26 -2.87 6.29 -5.44
CA LEU A 26 -3.08 7.43 -4.54
C LEU A 26 -1.98 7.45 -3.49
N ALA A 27 -1.45 8.63 -3.17
CA ALA A 27 -0.55 8.83 -2.04
C ALA A 27 -0.73 10.20 -1.40
N TRP A 28 -0.76 10.24 -0.07
CA TRP A 28 -0.70 11.48 0.70
C TRP A 28 0.75 11.87 0.97
N SER A 29 1.03 13.17 0.97
CA SER A 29 2.28 13.70 1.54
C SER A 29 2.36 13.39 3.04
N ALA A 30 3.56 13.35 3.60
CA ALA A 30 3.78 12.97 5.00
C ALA A 30 3.08 13.90 6.01
N ASP A 31 2.93 15.18 5.68
CA ASP A 31 2.18 16.19 6.46
C ASP A 31 0.65 16.09 6.26
N GLY A 32 0.21 15.39 5.21
CA GLY A 32 -1.20 15.26 4.82
C GLY A 32 -1.77 16.43 4.03
N GLU A 33 -0.97 17.44 3.68
CA GLU A 33 -1.48 18.61 2.98
C GLU A 33 -1.81 18.34 1.52
N ILE A 34 -1.09 17.39 0.88
CA ILE A 34 -1.24 17.08 -0.54
C ILE A 34 -1.62 15.62 -0.75
N LEU A 35 -2.65 15.37 -1.56
CA LEU A 35 -2.96 14.06 -2.13
C LEU A 35 -2.55 14.05 -3.60
N ALA A 36 -1.66 13.13 -3.97
CA ALA A 36 -1.36 12.84 -5.37
C ALA A 36 -2.24 11.70 -5.86
N ALA A 37 -2.76 11.82 -7.08
CA ALA A 37 -3.53 10.80 -7.75
C ALA A 37 -3.05 10.63 -9.20
N SER A 38 -2.94 9.38 -9.66
CA SER A 38 -2.56 9.04 -11.03
C SER A 38 -3.62 8.20 -11.74
N SER A 39 -3.63 8.22 -13.07
CA SER A 39 -4.56 7.45 -13.87
C SER A 39 -3.90 6.60 -14.96
N ALA A 40 -4.67 5.67 -15.51
CA ALA A 40 -4.28 4.86 -16.65
C ALA A 40 -4.11 5.69 -17.94
N ALA A 41 -4.66 6.90 -18.01
CA ALA A 41 -4.38 7.86 -19.07
C ALA A 41 -3.00 8.53 -18.95
N GLY A 42 -2.26 8.25 -17.86
CA GLY A 42 -0.92 8.81 -17.64
C GLY A 42 -0.91 10.21 -17.04
N GLU A 43 -2.05 10.75 -16.63
CA GLU A 43 -2.10 12.02 -15.90
C GLU A 43 -1.75 11.82 -14.42
N VAL A 44 -1.24 12.89 -13.82
CA VAL A 44 -1.02 13.00 -12.37
C VAL A 44 -1.57 14.34 -11.91
N VAL A 45 -2.41 14.30 -10.89
CA VAL A 45 -3.00 15.49 -10.27
C VAL A 45 -2.63 15.56 -8.80
N LEU A 46 -2.58 16.78 -8.27
CA LEU A 46 -2.42 17.06 -6.85
C LEU A 46 -3.68 17.74 -6.34
N TRP A 47 -4.23 17.23 -5.27
CA TRP A 47 -5.29 17.86 -4.51
C TRP A 47 -4.71 18.46 -3.23
N GLU A 48 -4.97 19.75 -3.00
CA GLU A 48 -4.52 20.51 -1.85
C GLU A 48 -5.63 21.49 -1.44
N ASN A 49 -6.09 21.43 -0.19
CA ASN A 49 -7.09 22.37 0.37
C ASN A 49 -8.36 22.56 -0.48
N GLY A 50 -8.83 21.53 -1.16
CA GLY A 50 -10.02 21.58 -2.03
C GLY A 50 -9.74 22.00 -3.47
N GLU A 51 -8.50 22.36 -3.81
CA GLU A 51 -8.08 22.70 -5.17
C GLU A 51 -7.37 21.52 -5.84
N LEU A 52 -7.62 21.33 -7.12
CA LEU A 52 -6.98 20.30 -7.94
C LEU A 52 -6.04 20.96 -8.95
N THR A 53 -4.78 20.57 -8.93
CA THR A 53 -3.77 21.04 -9.88
C THR A 53 -3.21 19.87 -10.70
N SER A 54 -2.94 20.09 -12.00
CA SER A 54 -2.30 19.11 -12.85
C SER A 54 -0.79 19.19 -12.71
N LEU A 55 -0.17 18.09 -12.26
CA LEU A 55 1.29 17.95 -12.23
C LEU A 55 1.82 17.42 -13.57
N GLN A 56 1.11 16.46 -14.15
CA GLN A 56 1.38 15.86 -15.46
C GLN A 56 0.06 15.68 -16.20
N THR A 57 0.01 16.17 -17.44
CA THR A 57 -1.16 15.95 -18.33
C THR A 57 -1.20 14.51 -18.81
N ALA A 58 -2.39 14.07 -19.22
CA ALA A 58 -2.60 12.74 -19.80
C ALA A 58 -1.63 12.48 -20.97
N THR A 59 -1.19 11.24 -21.05
CA THR A 59 -0.34 10.69 -22.11
C THR A 59 -0.99 9.42 -22.67
N ASP A 60 -0.29 8.71 -23.54
CA ASP A 60 -0.75 7.39 -24.03
C ASP A 60 -0.21 6.21 -23.20
N LYS A 61 0.44 6.49 -22.06
CA LYS A 61 1.08 5.51 -21.18
C LYS A 61 0.63 5.70 -19.73
N ALA A 62 0.14 4.62 -19.12
CA ALA A 62 -0.32 4.65 -17.75
C ALA A 62 0.82 4.99 -16.77
N VAL A 63 0.48 5.74 -15.72
CA VAL A 63 1.28 5.81 -14.49
C VAL A 63 0.82 4.67 -13.60
N ASN A 64 1.73 3.75 -13.25
CA ASN A 64 1.40 2.54 -12.49
C ASN A 64 1.57 2.75 -10.97
N CYS A 65 2.50 3.59 -10.58
CA CYS A 65 2.84 3.81 -9.17
C CYS A 65 3.29 5.24 -8.91
N LEU A 66 3.03 5.71 -7.69
CA LEU A 66 3.49 6.99 -7.17
C LEU A 66 3.69 6.91 -5.65
N ALA A 67 4.64 7.67 -5.12
CA ALA A 67 4.87 7.79 -3.68
C ALA A 67 5.57 9.10 -3.33
N PHE A 68 5.20 9.68 -2.18
CA PHE A 68 5.95 10.75 -1.55
C PHE A 68 7.12 10.21 -0.73
N SER A 69 8.21 10.97 -0.65
CA SER A 69 9.28 10.72 0.30
C SER A 69 8.78 10.92 1.74
N HIS A 70 9.47 10.31 2.71
CA HIS A 70 9.08 10.35 4.12
C HIS A 70 9.03 11.78 4.71
N ASP A 71 9.82 12.71 4.16
CA ASP A 71 9.81 14.13 4.53
C ASP A 71 8.79 14.96 3.72
N GLY A 72 7.99 14.33 2.85
CA GLY A 72 7.00 14.97 1.98
C GLY A 72 7.57 15.83 0.85
N LYS A 73 8.89 15.94 0.74
CA LYS A 73 9.55 16.88 -0.17
C LYS A 73 9.54 16.46 -1.62
N TYR A 74 9.67 15.14 -1.86
CA TYR A 74 9.74 14.57 -3.20
C TYR A 74 8.51 13.72 -3.49
N LEU A 75 8.02 13.82 -4.73
CA LEU A 75 7.05 12.89 -5.30
C LEU A 75 7.73 12.14 -6.44
N ALA A 76 7.76 10.80 -6.35
CA ALA A 76 8.21 9.93 -7.43
C ALA A 76 7.00 9.31 -8.12
N ILE A 77 7.05 9.21 -9.46
CA ILE A 77 6.06 8.53 -10.28
C ILE A 77 6.75 7.58 -11.25
N GLY A 78 6.15 6.43 -11.50
CA GLY A 78 6.63 5.42 -12.43
C GLY A 78 5.50 4.84 -13.26
N GLY A 79 5.80 4.37 -14.47
CA GLY A 79 4.75 3.85 -15.34
C GLY A 79 5.24 3.11 -16.59
N GLN A 80 4.30 2.94 -17.52
CA GLN A 80 4.50 2.17 -18.75
C GLN A 80 5.39 2.88 -19.78
N ASP A 81 5.70 4.16 -19.59
CA ASP A 81 6.68 4.88 -20.40
C ASP A 81 8.14 4.50 -20.06
N GLY A 82 8.33 3.69 -19.00
CA GLY A 82 9.64 3.25 -18.52
C GLY A 82 10.43 4.36 -17.83
N LYS A 83 9.79 5.41 -17.37
CA LYS A 83 10.44 6.52 -16.70
C LYS A 83 10.11 6.54 -15.22
N VAL A 84 11.12 6.88 -14.42
CA VAL A 84 10.90 7.35 -13.06
C VAL A 84 11.10 8.86 -13.07
N LYS A 85 10.03 9.61 -12.80
CA LYS A 85 10.08 11.06 -12.72
C LYS A 85 10.00 11.48 -11.27
N ILE A 86 10.89 12.38 -10.86
CA ILE A 86 11.00 12.86 -9.48
C ILE A 86 10.73 14.34 -9.45
N TRP A 87 9.76 14.73 -8.67
CA TRP A 87 9.27 16.10 -8.52
C TRP A 87 9.60 16.62 -7.13
N CYS A 88 9.93 17.91 -7.05
CA CYS A 88 10.12 18.64 -5.79
C CYS A 88 9.43 20.01 -5.95
N GLU A 89 8.56 20.39 -5.01
CA GLU A 89 7.79 21.63 -5.08
C GLU A 89 7.14 21.85 -6.45
N ASN A 90 6.47 20.83 -6.98
CA ASN A 90 5.82 20.81 -8.30
C ASN A 90 6.75 21.05 -9.51
N LYS A 91 8.08 20.93 -9.32
CA LYS A 91 9.08 21.02 -10.40
C LYS A 91 9.69 19.63 -10.65
N LEU A 92 9.74 19.21 -11.90
CA LEU A 92 10.47 18.01 -12.31
C LEU A 92 11.97 18.24 -12.13
N ILE A 93 12.59 17.48 -11.23
CA ILE A 93 14.01 17.63 -10.89
C ILE A 93 14.88 16.51 -11.49
N SER A 94 14.29 15.32 -11.73
CA SER A 94 15.01 14.19 -12.32
C SER A 94 14.09 13.32 -13.14
N THR A 95 14.65 12.70 -14.18
CA THR A 95 13.99 11.66 -14.98
C THR A 95 14.99 10.55 -15.26
N LEU A 96 14.67 9.34 -14.78
CA LEU A 96 15.47 8.15 -15.04
C LEU A 96 14.81 7.37 -16.19
N GLU A 97 15.53 7.24 -17.31
CA GLU A 97 15.03 6.61 -18.52
C GLU A 97 15.36 5.12 -18.52
N ASN A 98 14.33 4.27 -18.53
CA ASN A 98 14.49 2.81 -18.47
C ASN A 98 13.70 2.08 -19.57
N ALA A 99 13.13 2.82 -20.52
CA ALA A 99 12.37 2.21 -21.61
C ALA A 99 13.19 1.14 -22.35
N PRO A 100 12.59 0.01 -22.78
CA PRO A 100 11.15 -0.26 -22.79
C PRO A 100 10.61 -0.97 -21.50
N ILE A 101 11.37 -1.00 -20.43
CA ILE A 101 10.98 -1.70 -19.19
C ILE A 101 10.04 -0.79 -18.39
N TRP A 102 8.88 -1.32 -18.01
CA TRP A 102 7.91 -0.60 -17.18
C TRP A 102 8.41 -0.47 -15.74
N VAL A 103 7.97 0.60 -15.08
CA VAL A 103 8.17 0.80 -13.65
C VAL A 103 6.82 0.53 -12.96
N ASP A 104 6.71 -0.65 -12.36
CA ASP A 104 5.44 -1.11 -11.75
C ASP A 104 5.39 -0.87 -10.25
N GLN A 105 6.56 -0.80 -9.60
CA GLN A 105 6.69 -0.62 -8.16
C GLN A 105 7.72 0.44 -7.87
N LEU A 106 7.42 1.30 -6.90
CA LEU A 106 8.39 2.21 -6.29
C LEU A 106 8.05 2.45 -4.82
N ALA A 107 9.08 2.67 -4.01
CA ALA A 107 8.93 2.96 -2.60
C ALA A 107 10.11 3.82 -2.10
N TRP A 108 9.81 4.86 -1.33
CA TRP A 108 10.81 5.65 -0.62
C TRP A 108 11.20 4.99 0.69
N SER A 109 12.48 5.12 1.07
CA SER A 109 12.93 4.81 2.42
C SER A 109 12.19 5.66 3.46
N HIS A 110 11.95 5.10 4.63
CA HIS A 110 11.28 5.80 5.73
C HIS A 110 12.23 6.69 6.53
N THR A 111 13.53 6.57 6.35
CA THR A 111 14.55 7.29 7.14
C THR A 111 15.49 8.11 6.27
N ASP A 112 15.72 7.66 5.03
CA ASP A 112 16.68 8.24 4.11
C ASP A 112 15.98 8.74 2.84
N LYS A 113 16.67 9.54 2.04
CA LYS A 113 16.15 10.04 0.77
C LYS A 113 16.43 9.09 -0.39
N GLN A 114 16.31 7.78 -0.13
CA GLN A 114 16.52 6.74 -1.13
C GLN A 114 15.20 6.22 -1.69
N LEU A 115 15.12 6.13 -3.00
CA LEU A 115 13.99 5.60 -3.76
C LEU A 115 14.36 4.25 -4.37
N ALA A 116 13.64 3.19 -3.99
CA ALA A 116 13.70 1.90 -4.66
C ALA A 116 12.62 1.83 -5.75
N PHE A 117 12.97 1.33 -6.94
CA PHE A 117 12.00 1.14 -8.02
C PHE A 117 12.32 -0.12 -8.86
N SER A 118 11.26 -0.77 -9.36
CA SER A 118 11.38 -2.02 -10.11
C SER A 118 11.68 -1.78 -11.58
N LEU A 119 12.56 -2.64 -12.13
CA LEU A 119 12.89 -2.72 -13.56
C LEU A 119 12.90 -4.20 -13.97
N GLY A 120 11.72 -4.77 -14.20
CA GLY A 120 11.57 -6.18 -14.52
C GLY A 120 12.10 -7.08 -13.41
N ARG A 121 13.34 -7.57 -13.53
CA ARG A 121 14.01 -8.47 -12.56
C ARG A 121 14.99 -7.77 -11.63
N TYR A 122 15.09 -6.45 -11.70
CA TYR A 122 16.00 -5.64 -10.90
C TYR A 122 15.21 -4.63 -10.09
N VAL A 123 15.79 -4.23 -8.96
CA VAL A 123 15.43 -3.01 -8.24
C VAL A 123 16.63 -2.10 -8.26
N GLN A 124 16.44 -0.86 -8.65
CA GLN A 124 17.45 0.17 -8.50
C GLN A 124 17.15 1.04 -7.29
N ILE A 125 18.20 1.46 -6.61
CA ILE A 125 18.13 2.42 -5.51
C ILE A 125 18.73 3.73 -6.01
N TRP A 126 17.91 4.75 -6.09
CA TRP A 126 18.30 6.11 -6.42
C TRP A 126 18.37 6.96 -5.16
N ASP A 127 19.39 7.79 -5.04
CA ASP A 127 19.61 8.65 -3.89
C ASP A 127 19.40 10.11 -4.27
N ALA A 128 18.53 10.82 -3.54
CA ALA A 128 18.14 12.19 -3.88
C ALA A 128 19.22 13.22 -3.52
N ASP A 129 20.11 12.94 -2.58
CA ASP A 129 21.18 13.87 -2.21
C ASP A 129 22.31 13.86 -3.24
N THR A 130 22.61 12.71 -3.84
CA THR A 130 23.62 12.56 -4.90
C THR A 130 23.05 12.68 -6.30
N SER A 131 21.71 12.45 -6.44
CA SER A 131 21.01 12.33 -7.73
C SER A 131 21.55 11.18 -8.60
N GLU A 132 22.05 10.11 -7.98
CA GLU A 132 22.64 8.96 -8.66
C GLU A 132 21.94 7.65 -8.24
N VAL A 133 22.05 6.63 -9.10
CA VAL A 133 21.70 5.24 -8.75
C VAL A 133 22.85 4.67 -7.94
N VAL A 134 22.62 4.38 -6.67
CA VAL A 134 23.65 3.91 -5.73
C VAL A 134 23.72 2.39 -5.62
N ALA A 135 22.66 1.66 -6.02
CA ALA A 135 22.66 0.20 -6.05
C ALA A 135 21.74 -0.37 -7.12
N THR A 136 22.05 -1.58 -7.58
CA THR A 136 21.17 -2.38 -8.45
C THR A 136 21.07 -3.79 -7.89
N LEU A 137 19.90 -4.13 -7.36
CA LEU A 137 19.63 -5.39 -6.68
C LEU A 137 19.00 -6.39 -7.64
N ASN A 138 19.56 -7.58 -7.73
CA ASN A 138 19.15 -8.58 -8.70
C ASN A 138 18.25 -9.64 -8.06
N PHE A 139 17.01 -9.75 -8.54
CA PHE A 139 16.08 -10.77 -8.05
C PHE A 139 16.27 -12.13 -8.77
N ASN A 140 16.73 -12.12 -10.03
CA ASN A 140 17.07 -13.24 -10.89
C ASN A 140 15.91 -14.15 -11.33
N ASP A 141 15.07 -14.60 -10.41
CA ASP A 141 14.10 -15.67 -10.63
C ASP A 141 12.83 -15.22 -11.38
N SER A 142 12.38 -13.97 -11.20
CA SER A 142 11.17 -13.43 -11.84
C SER A 142 11.16 -11.91 -11.88
N SER A 143 10.08 -11.35 -12.46
CA SER A 143 9.75 -9.94 -12.26
C SER A 143 9.45 -9.65 -10.80
N ILE A 144 9.73 -8.42 -10.40
CA ILE A 144 9.44 -7.87 -9.08
C ILE A 144 7.94 -7.64 -8.97
N LEU A 145 7.32 -8.09 -7.87
CA LEU A 145 5.89 -7.92 -7.59
C LEU A 145 5.61 -6.94 -6.45
N GLY A 146 6.61 -6.66 -5.61
CA GLY A 146 6.50 -5.68 -4.55
C GLY A 146 7.87 -5.32 -3.98
N ILE A 147 7.92 -4.13 -3.43
CA ILE A 147 9.08 -3.52 -2.77
C ILE A 147 8.56 -2.91 -1.47
N ASP A 148 9.20 -3.21 -0.35
CA ASP A 148 8.81 -2.64 0.93
C ASP A 148 10.01 -2.41 1.85
N TRP A 149 10.17 -1.18 2.33
CA TRP A 149 11.18 -0.79 3.28
C TRP A 149 10.70 -1.08 4.70
N ARG A 150 11.57 -1.69 5.51
CA ARG A 150 11.30 -1.74 6.94
C ARG A 150 11.32 -0.32 7.52
N LYS A 151 10.41 -0.03 8.46
CA LYS A 151 10.16 1.33 8.98
C LYS A 151 11.40 2.02 9.56
N ASP A 152 12.35 1.24 10.11
CA ASP A 152 13.61 1.76 10.63
C ASP A 152 14.68 2.04 9.55
N GLY A 153 14.34 1.83 8.29
CA GLY A 153 15.22 2.05 7.12
C GLY A 153 16.36 1.03 6.97
N LYS A 154 16.50 0.04 7.87
CA LYS A 154 17.65 -0.87 7.86
C LYS A 154 17.57 -2.02 6.88
N TYR A 155 16.38 -2.31 6.36
CA TYR A 155 16.17 -3.41 5.44
C TYR A 155 15.20 -3.05 4.35
N LEU A 156 15.47 -3.56 3.14
CA LEU A 156 14.59 -3.51 1.98
C LEU A 156 14.20 -4.93 1.60
N ALA A 157 12.90 -5.22 1.59
CA ALA A 157 12.35 -6.49 1.12
C ALA A 157 11.82 -6.37 -0.30
N ILE A 158 12.08 -7.39 -1.12
CA ILE A 158 11.64 -7.51 -2.51
C ILE A 158 11.04 -8.89 -2.70
N ASN A 159 9.83 -8.98 -3.26
CA ASN A 159 9.14 -10.24 -3.48
C ASN A 159 8.87 -10.55 -4.95
N GLY A 160 8.69 -11.84 -5.20
CA GLY A 160 8.39 -12.39 -6.52
C GLY A 160 8.24 -13.92 -6.48
N TYR A 161 8.62 -14.61 -7.56
CA TYR A 161 8.62 -16.07 -7.61
C TYR A 161 9.75 -16.65 -6.76
N LYS A 162 9.46 -17.73 -6.04
CA LYS A 162 10.33 -18.44 -5.09
C LYS A 162 10.61 -17.74 -3.77
N GLY A 163 10.02 -16.59 -3.50
CA GLY A 163 10.09 -16.01 -2.18
C GLY A 163 10.38 -14.52 -2.10
N ILE A 164 10.99 -14.16 -1.00
CA ILE A 164 11.36 -12.79 -0.66
C ILE A 164 12.86 -12.74 -0.45
N LYS A 165 13.50 -11.70 -0.98
CA LYS A 165 14.89 -11.35 -0.67
C LYS A 165 14.89 -10.06 0.14
N ILE A 166 15.72 -10.02 1.18
CA ILE A 166 15.80 -8.90 2.12
C ILE A 166 17.26 -8.45 2.20
N TRP A 167 17.53 -7.23 1.73
CA TRP A 167 18.85 -6.62 1.76
C TRP A 167 19.01 -5.72 3.00
N SER A 168 20.21 -5.73 3.57
CA SER A 168 20.64 -4.72 4.52
C SER A 168 20.95 -3.42 3.78
N THR A 169 20.51 -2.29 4.33
CA THR A 169 20.80 -0.97 3.74
C THR A 169 22.18 -0.44 4.15
N GLN A 170 22.87 -1.14 5.04
CA GLN A 170 24.24 -0.77 5.47
C GLN A 170 25.28 -1.04 4.39
N ASP A 171 25.07 -2.13 3.62
CA ASP A 171 25.91 -2.49 2.51
C ASP A 171 25.07 -3.20 1.44
N TRP A 172 24.87 -2.56 0.29
CA TRP A 172 24.07 -3.11 -0.81
C TRP A 172 24.75 -4.27 -1.56
N ASP A 173 26.07 -4.46 -1.36
CA ASP A 173 26.83 -5.56 -1.96
C ASP A 173 26.74 -6.85 -1.12
N ASP A 174 26.23 -6.78 0.12
CA ASP A 174 25.98 -7.95 0.94
C ASP A 174 24.92 -8.88 0.33
N GLU A 175 25.09 -10.19 0.54
CA GLU A 175 24.09 -11.19 0.14
C GLU A 175 22.80 -11.01 0.93
N PRO A 176 21.62 -10.99 0.26
CA PRO A 176 20.36 -10.82 0.95
C PRO A 176 19.98 -12.05 1.79
N PHE A 177 19.27 -11.80 2.89
CA PHE A 177 18.52 -12.88 3.53
C PHE A 177 17.41 -13.35 2.59
N ILE A 178 17.24 -14.67 2.44
CA ILE A 178 16.23 -15.27 1.57
C ILE A 178 15.18 -15.97 2.44
N LEU A 179 13.92 -15.55 2.31
CA LEU A 179 12.76 -16.29 2.78
C LEU A 179 12.23 -17.13 1.61
N PRO A 180 12.55 -18.44 1.56
CA PRO A 180 12.17 -19.27 0.44
C PRO A 180 10.68 -19.62 0.50
N LEU A 181 9.98 -19.48 -0.64
CA LEU A 181 8.59 -19.91 -0.81
C LEU A 181 8.51 -20.85 -2.01
N SER A 182 7.66 -21.88 -1.91
CA SER A 182 7.43 -22.84 -3.01
C SER A 182 6.62 -22.25 -4.17
N THR A 183 6.14 -21.01 -4.03
CA THR A 183 5.19 -20.33 -4.92
C THR A 183 5.58 -18.88 -5.15
N VAL A 184 4.69 -18.13 -5.83
CA VAL A 184 4.83 -16.69 -6.03
C VAL A 184 4.30 -15.95 -4.80
N SER A 185 5.12 -15.05 -4.23
CA SER A 185 4.67 -14.03 -3.29
C SER A 185 3.97 -12.93 -4.08
N THR A 186 2.66 -12.81 -3.94
CA THR A 186 1.82 -11.86 -4.70
C THR A 186 1.63 -10.52 -3.99
N ALA A 187 1.80 -10.52 -2.67
CA ALA A 187 1.76 -9.33 -1.83
C ALA A 187 2.74 -9.51 -0.68
N MET A 188 3.32 -8.41 -0.20
CA MET A 188 4.29 -8.41 0.89
C MET A 188 4.14 -7.13 1.68
N ALA A 189 4.29 -7.22 3.01
CA ALA A 189 4.31 -6.04 3.88
C ALA A 189 5.09 -6.29 5.17
N TRP A 190 5.97 -5.36 5.55
CA TRP A 190 6.50 -5.27 6.91
C TRP A 190 5.44 -4.73 7.87
N SER A 191 5.43 -5.23 9.10
CA SER A 191 4.72 -4.55 10.19
C SER A 191 5.41 -3.22 10.53
N ASP A 192 4.64 -2.24 11.01
CA ASP A 192 5.16 -0.89 11.32
C ASP A 192 6.29 -0.92 12.38
N ASP A 193 6.24 -1.87 13.31
CA ASP A 193 7.30 -2.08 14.31
C ASP A 193 8.52 -2.87 13.77
N GLY A 194 8.49 -3.31 12.51
CA GLY A 194 9.54 -4.08 11.86
C GLY A 194 9.75 -5.49 12.41
N LYS A 195 8.88 -5.97 13.31
CA LYS A 195 9.00 -7.31 13.90
C LYS A 195 8.53 -8.43 12.99
N TYR A 196 7.57 -8.15 12.10
CA TYR A 196 6.95 -9.15 11.24
C TYR A 196 7.03 -8.76 9.78
N LEU A 197 7.24 -9.77 8.92
CA LEU A 197 7.10 -9.66 7.47
C LEU A 197 6.04 -10.66 7.01
N ALA A 198 4.98 -10.18 6.38
CA ALA A 198 3.95 -11.03 5.81
C ALA A 198 4.12 -11.19 4.31
N SER A 199 3.83 -12.38 3.80
CA SER A 199 3.75 -12.72 2.38
C SER A 199 2.43 -13.37 2.06
N GLY A 200 1.65 -12.74 1.21
CA GLY A 200 0.47 -13.33 0.59
C GLY A 200 0.87 -14.08 -0.67
N ASN A 201 0.40 -15.31 -0.83
CA ASN A 201 0.92 -16.22 -1.84
C ASN A 201 -0.13 -16.63 -2.89
N MET A 202 0.36 -16.97 -4.08
CA MET A 202 -0.46 -17.43 -5.21
C MET A 202 -1.17 -18.78 -4.90
N ASP A 203 -0.55 -19.63 -4.09
CA ASP A 203 -1.06 -20.96 -3.71
C ASP A 203 -2.08 -20.92 -2.56
N ARG A 204 -2.64 -19.76 -2.25
CA ARG A 204 -3.63 -19.55 -1.19
C ARG A 204 -3.07 -19.76 0.22
N THR A 205 -1.80 -19.48 0.42
CA THR A 205 -1.17 -19.48 1.74
C THR A 205 -0.77 -18.06 2.13
N LEU A 206 -0.75 -17.80 3.43
CA LEU A 206 -0.17 -16.62 4.03
C LEU A 206 1.04 -17.09 4.85
N THR A 207 2.19 -16.48 4.62
CA THR A 207 3.41 -16.72 5.38
C THR A 207 3.73 -15.50 6.22
N VAL A 208 3.95 -15.67 7.52
CA VAL A 208 4.36 -14.58 8.42
C VAL A 208 5.68 -14.98 9.08
N LEU A 209 6.72 -14.22 8.78
CA LEU A 209 8.04 -14.33 9.40
C LEU A 209 8.12 -13.34 10.57
N GLN A 210 8.47 -13.80 11.75
CA GLN A 210 8.99 -12.93 12.80
C GLN A 210 10.47 -12.71 12.54
N TRP A 211 10.88 -11.45 12.37
CA TRP A 211 12.27 -11.12 12.05
C TRP A 211 13.24 -11.69 13.08
N GLU A 212 14.36 -12.20 12.63
CA GLU A 212 15.38 -12.91 13.43
C GLU A 212 14.93 -14.27 14.01
N HIS A 213 13.73 -14.75 13.70
CA HIS A 213 13.29 -16.10 14.03
C HIS A 213 13.27 -16.98 12.77
N PRO A 214 13.81 -18.22 12.81
CA PRO A 214 14.02 -19.01 11.59
C PRO A 214 12.73 -19.60 10.99
N ASP A 215 11.71 -19.80 11.82
CA ASP A 215 10.52 -20.57 11.42
C ASP A 215 9.30 -19.65 11.22
N PRO A 216 8.86 -19.43 9.96
CA PRO A 216 7.66 -18.65 9.70
C PRO A 216 6.38 -19.44 9.99
N TRP A 217 5.33 -18.75 10.40
CA TRP A 217 3.97 -19.29 10.40
C TRP A 217 3.44 -19.37 8.98
N VAL A 218 2.76 -20.49 8.65
CA VAL A 218 2.08 -20.67 7.37
C VAL A 218 0.61 -20.95 7.59
N MET A 219 -0.23 -19.96 7.29
CA MET A 219 -1.68 -20.02 7.40
C MET A 219 -2.30 -20.46 6.07
N ARG A 220 -3.36 -21.25 6.15
CA ARG A 220 -4.03 -21.88 5.00
C ARG A 220 -5.54 -21.70 5.10
N GLY A 221 -6.27 -22.08 4.03
CA GLY A 221 -7.73 -22.06 4.01
C GLY A 221 -8.34 -20.90 3.27
N PHE A 222 -7.53 -20.10 2.57
CA PHE A 222 -8.04 -19.01 1.75
C PHE A 222 -8.74 -19.53 0.47
N PRO A 223 -9.85 -18.91 0.04
CA PRO A 223 -10.60 -19.35 -1.15
C PRO A 223 -9.83 -19.12 -2.46
N GLY A 224 -8.95 -18.12 -2.50
CA GLY A 224 -8.15 -17.75 -3.66
C GLY A 224 -6.75 -17.25 -3.28
N LYS A 225 -5.99 -16.79 -4.28
CA LYS A 225 -4.71 -16.13 -4.05
C LYS A 225 -4.91 -14.92 -3.13
N ILE A 226 -3.91 -14.64 -2.32
CA ILE A 226 -3.89 -13.43 -1.49
C ILE A 226 -3.50 -12.24 -2.37
N ARG A 227 -4.24 -11.15 -2.26
CA ARG A 227 -4.08 -9.96 -3.11
C ARG A 227 -3.45 -8.79 -2.38
N HIS A 228 -3.93 -8.51 -1.16
CA HIS A 228 -3.50 -7.36 -0.38
C HIS A 228 -3.28 -7.75 1.06
N LEU A 229 -2.34 -7.07 1.69
CA LEU A 229 -1.97 -7.17 3.10
C LEU A 229 -1.97 -5.78 3.71
N ALA A 230 -2.44 -5.67 4.94
CA ALA A 230 -2.35 -4.45 5.73
C ALA A 230 -2.08 -4.79 7.20
N TRP A 231 -1.06 -4.16 7.77
CA TRP A 231 -0.78 -4.20 9.20
C TRP A 231 -1.38 -2.98 9.89
N SER A 232 -1.90 -3.15 11.11
CA SER A 232 -2.22 -2.00 11.97
C SER A 232 -0.93 -1.38 12.51
N GLU A 233 -0.90 -0.04 12.64
CA GLU A 233 0.23 0.66 13.27
C GLU A 233 0.25 0.43 14.78
N ILE A 234 -0.94 0.34 15.40
CA ILE A 234 -1.07 0.08 16.83
C ILE A 234 -1.13 -1.42 17.12
N LYS A 235 -0.78 -1.77 18.35
CA LYS A 235 -0.66 -3.15 18.81
C LYS A 235 -1.80 -3.56 19.72
N THR A 236 -2.11 -4.84 19.67
CA THR A 236 -3.00 -5.50 20.61
C THR A 236 -2.31 -5.70 21.98
N PRO A 237 -3.03 -6.13 23.03
CA PRO A 237 -2.41 -6.45 24.32
C PRO A 237 -1.33 -7.54 24.28
N THR A 238 -1.23 -8.29 23.16
CA THR A 238 -0.16 -9.30 22.95
C THR A 238 1.15 -8.72 22.41
N ASP A 239 1.28 -7.37 22.35
CA ASP A 239 2.42 -6.63 21.75
C ASP A 239 2.64 -6.97 20.27
N ALA A 240 1.59 -7.38 19.55
CA ALA A 240 1.62 -7.62 18.12
C ALA A 240 0.59 -6.78 17.38
N PRO A 241 0.88 -6.29 16.16
CA PRO A 241 -0.10 -5.63 15.32
C PRO A 241 -1.13 -6.63 14.78
N ILE A 242 -2.27 -6.11 14.31
CA ILE A 242 -3.27 -6.90 13.58
C ILE A 242 -2.87 -6.96 12.10
N LEU A 243 -3.02 -8.14 11.48
CA LEU A 243 -2.82 -8.32 10.05
C LEU A 243 -4.16 -8.57 9.34
N ALA A 244 -4.54 -7.70 8.43
CA ALA A 244 -5.66 -7.92 7.51
C ALA A 244 -5.16 -8.44 6.16
N VAL A 245 -5.87 -9.39 5.58
CA VAL A 245 -5.50 -10.10 4.35
C VAL A 245 -6.71 -10.24 3.45
N SER A 246 -6.67 -9.78 2.20
CA SER A 246 -7.77 -9.97 1.24
C SER A 246 -7.55 -11.18 0.34
N SER A 247 -8.62 -11.95 0.12
CA SER A 247 -8.65 -13.07 -0.82
C SER A 247 -10.05 -13.19 -1.42
N VAL A 248 -10.15 -13.01 -2.74
CA VAL A 248 -11.43 -12.91 -3.47
C VAL A 248 -12.28 -11.77 -2.91
N ASP A 249 -13.44 -12.05 -2.34
CA ASP A 249 -14.43 -11.12 -1.78
C ASP A 249 -14.40 -11.03 -0.25
N GLY A 250 -13.49 -11.76 0.40
CA GLY A 250 -13.35 -11.83 1.85
C GLY A 250 -12.06 -11.21 2.39
N ILE A 251 -12.12 -10.75 3.63
CA ILE A 251 -10.94 -10.32 4.39
C ILE A 251 -10.79 -11.26 5.58
N VAL A 252 -9.57 -11.70 5.85
CA VAL A 252 -9.24 -12.42 7.08
C VAL A 252 -8.37 -11.53 7.93
N VAL A 253 -8.82 -11.27 9.14
CA VAL A 253 -8.08 -10.49 10.14
C VAL A 253 -7.42 -11.47 11.11
N TRP A 254 -6.11 -11.32 11.27
CA TRP A 254 -5.29 -12.16 12.12
C TRP A 254 -4.79 -11.38 13.34
N GLU A 255 -4.99 -11.92 14.52
CA GLU A 255 -4.46 -11.43 15.78
C GLU A 255 -3.55 -12.48 16.41
N LYS A 256 -2.44 -12.03 16.99
CA LYS A 256 -1.56 -12.95 17.70
C LYS A 256 -2.24 -13.39 19.01
N SER A 257 -2.34 -14.72 19.23
CA SER A 257 -2.90 -15.30 20.44
C SER A 257 -1.98 -15.05 21.64
N VAL A 258 -2.58 -14.98 22.83
CA VAL A 258 -1.83 -15.02 24.12
C VAL A 258 -1.25 -16.43 24.37
N ASP A 259 -1.85 -17.46 23.78
CA ASP A 259 -1.32 -18.83 23.78
C ASP A 259 -0.36 -19.00 22.60
N GLU A 260 0.93 -19.05 22.89
CA GLU A 260 1.98 -19.20 21.88
C GLU A 260 1.82 -20.49 21.04
N SER A 261 1.20 -21.52 21.59
CA SER A 261 0.95 -22.77 20.85
C SER A 261 -0.08 -22.62 19.72
N VAL A 262 -0.96 -21.63 19.81
CA VAL A 262 -1.97 -21.28 18.79
C VAL A 262 -1.35 -20.39 17.71
N GLY A 263 -0.44 -19.51 18.11
CA GLY A 263 0.22 -18.54 17.21
C GLY A 263 -0.71 -17.39 16.81
N TRP A 264 -1.46 -17.50 15.72
CA TRP A 264 -2.34 -16.46 15.19
C TRP A 264 -3.78 -16.98 15.09
N GLU A 265 -4.73 -16.16 15.53
CA GLU A 265 -6.17 -16.41 15.46
C GLU A 265 -6.80 -15.60 14.34
N ALA A 266 -7.73 -16.24 13.61
CA ALA A 266 -8.35 -15.68 12.42
C ALA A 266 -9.81 -15.30 12.67
N GLN A 267 -10.22 -14.13 12.15
CA GLN A 267 -11.62 -13.76 12.00
C GLN A 267 -11.88 -13.37 10.55
N VAL A 268 -12.96 -13.91 9.95
CA VAL A 268 -13.34 -13.63 8.57
C VAL A 268 -14.36 -12.49 8.55
N LEU A 269 -14.11 -11.50 7.69
CA LEU A 269 -15.01 -10.39 7.41
C LEU A 269 -15.59 -10.57 6.01
N THR A 270 -16.92 -10.57 5.91
CA THR A 270 -17.65 -10.77 4.66
C THR A 270 -18.68 -9.66 4.50
N ASN A 271 -18.57 -8.89 3.44
CA ASN A 271 -19.57 -7.89 3.05
C ASN A 271 -19.48 -7.54 1.57
N HIS A 272 -18.25 -7.57 0.99
CA HIS A 272 -18.07 -7.36 -0.43
C HIS A 272 -18.74 -8.46 -1.26
N LEU A 273 -19.21 -8.08 -2.46
CA LEU A 273 -19.89 -8.97 -3.41
C LEU A 273 -18.98 -9.36 -4.59
N ASP A 274 -17.80 -8.75 -4.67
CA ASP A 274 -16.80 -8.99 -5.71
C ASP A 274 -15.39 -8.79 -5.15
N ILE A 275 -14.39 -8.93 -5.99
CA ILE A 275 -12.96 -8.89 -5.65
C ILE A 275 -12.62 -7.60 -4.90
N ILE A 276 -11.90 -7.76 -3.79
CA ILE A 276 -11.34 -6.66 -3.01
C ILE A 276 -10.06 -6.18 -3.69
N ASN A 277 -10.03 -4.90 -4.05
CA ASN A 277 -8.95 -4.24 -4.77
C ASN A 277 -7.97 -3.48 -3.86
N ALA A 278 -8.38 -3.13 -2.65
CA ALA A 278 -7.50 -2.46 -1.68
C ALA A 278 -8.01 -2.64 -0.25
N ILE A 279 -7.08 -2.70 0.70
CA ILE A 279 -7.34 -2.68 2.14
C ILE A 279 -6.27 -1.82 2.84
N ALA A 280 -6.65 -1.05 3.85
CA ALA A 280 -5.70 -0.32 4.69
C ALA A 280 -6.30 -0.02 6.06
N PHE A 281 -5.50 -0.14 7.12
CA PHE A 281 -5.88 0.36 8.44
C PHE A 281 -5.75 1.88 8.49
N ALA A 282 -6.68 2.53 9.20
CA ALA A 282 -6.53 3.94 9.54
C ALA A 282 -5.33 4.12 10.48
N PRO A 283 -4.52 5.19 10.30
CA PRO A 283 -3.38 5.48 11.18
C PRO A 283 -3.79 5.52 12.65
N GLN A 284 -2.96 4.96 13.51
CA GLN A 284 -3.15 4.90 14.96
C GLN A 284 -4.52 4.34 15.40
N SER A 285 -5.08 3.40 14.61
CA SER A 285 -6.42 2.85 14.83
C SER A 285 -6.51 1.39 14.39
N PHE A 286 -7.51 0.66 14.88
CA PHE A 286 -7.91 -0.64 14.34
C PHE A 286 -9.07 -0.55 13.33
N ILE A 287 -9.46 0.66 12.92
CA ILE A 287 -10.44 0.84 11.84
C ILE A 287 -9.79 0.41 10.52
N LEU A 288 -10.41 -0.54 9.84
CA LEU A 288 -9.96 -1.03 8.53
C LEU A 288 -10.86 -0.46 7.44
N ALA A 289 -10.28 0.05 6.36
CA ALA A 289 -10.98 0.35 5.13
C ALA A 289 -10.73 -0.76 4.11
N SER A 290 -11.77 -1.13 3.36
CA SER A 290 -11.67 -2.04 2.22
C SER A 290 -12.44 -1.51 1.02
N ALA A 291 -11.91 -1.70 -0.17
CA ALA A 291 -12.50 -1.23 -1.43
C ALA A 291 -12.56 -2.38 -2.43
N GLY A 292 -13.67 -2.52 -3.16
CA GLY A 292 -13.92 -3.65 -4.03
C GLY A 292 -14.39 -3.29 -5.43
N ALA A 293 -14.31 -4.26 -6.34
CA ALA A 293 -14.85 -4.19 -7.69
C ALA A 293 -16.39 -4.10 -7.73
N ASP A 294 -17.04 -4.38 -6.60
CA ASP A 294 -18.49 -4.17 -6.38
C ASP A 294 -18.88 -2.68 -6.26
N GLY A 295 -17.92 -1.76 -6.31
CA GLY A 295 -18.13 -0.33 -6.12
C GLY A 295 -18.29 0.12 -4.68
N TRP A 296 -18.08 -0.77 -3.73
CA TRP A 296 -18.20 -0.47 -2.31
C TRP A 296 -16.84 -0.14 -1.70
N LEU A 297 -16.87 0.86 -0.80
CA LEU A 297 -15.82 1.10 0.17
C LEU A 297 -16.45 0.90 1.56
N CYS A 298 -15.94 -0.08 2.31
CA CYS A 298 -16.43 -0.45 3.64
C CYS A 298 -15.45 0.00 4.72
N LEU A 299 -15.97 0.58 5.80
CA LEU A 299 -15.23 0.79 7.04
C LEU A 299 -15.65 -0.27 8.06
N TRP A 300 -14.66 -0.91 8.65
CA TRP A 300 -14.81 -1.94 9.68
C TRP A 300 -14.29 -1.36 11.00
N ASN A 301 -15.09 -1.51 12.06
CA ASN A 301 -14.72 -1.03 13.38
C ASN A 301 -13.77 -2.00 14.12
N GLU A 302 -13.36 -1.62 15.33
CA GLU A 302 -12.50 -2.44 16.20
C GLU A 302 -13.09 -3.84 16.48
N ASN A 303 -14.43 -3.97 16.49
CA ASN A 303 -15.13 -5.24 16.70
C ASN A 303 -15.24 -6.06 15.40
N LYS A 304 -14.62 -5.58 14.31
CA LYS A 304 -14.64 -6.21 12.98
C LYS A 304 -16.04 -6.30 12.38
N GLU A 305 -16.90 -5.32 12.70
CA GLU A 305 -18.22 -5.12 12.12
C GLU A 305 -18.19 -3.94 11.16
N VAL A 306 -19.01 -3.99 10.10
CA VAL A 306 -19.14 -2.87 9.17
C VAL A 306 -19.80 -1.69 9.92
N SER A 307 -19.07 -0.58 9.97
CA SER A 307 -19.56 0.67 10.57
C SER A 307 -20.15 1.63 9.56
N GLN A 308 -19.62 1.63 8.32
CA GLN A 308 -20.07 2.48 7.23
C GLN A 308 -19.76 1.86 5.87
N ILE A 309 -20.63 2.11 4.88
CA ILE A 309 -20.44 1.73 3.49
C ILE A 309 -20.64 2.96 2.61
N PHE A 310 -19.71 3.17 1.68
CA PHE A 310 -19.82 4.20 0.64
C PHE A 310 -20.05 3.52 -0.71
N THR A 311 -20.94 4.09 -1.51
CA THR A 311 -21.35 3.61 -2.83
C THR A 311 -21.35 4.76 -3.84
N ASP A 312 -20.35 5.63 -3.72
CA ASP A 312 -20.27 6.88 -4.50
C ASP A 312 -19.61 6.70 -5.89
N THR A 313 -19.05 5.52 -6.19
CA THR A 313 -18.45 5.20 -7.48
C THR A 313 -19.48 4.59 -8.45
N GLU A 314 -19.32 4.86 -9.76
CA GLU A 314 -20.18 4.31 -10.81
C GLU A 314 -19.84 2.84 -11.15
N ALA A 315 -18.60 2.43 -10.86
CA ALA A 315 -18.05 1.08 -11.06
C ALA A 315 -17.21 0.68 -9.84
N GLY A 316 -16.25 -0.22 -10.01
CA GLY A 316 -15.36 -0.67 -8.94
C GLY A 316 -14.51 0.45 -8.36
N VAL A 317 -14.17 0.31 -7.08
CA VAL A 317 -13.15 1.12 -6.40
C VAL A 317 -11.81 0.43 -6.61
N SER A 318 -10.84 1.12 -7.21
CA SER A 318 -9.56 0.57 -7.61
C SER A 318 -8.48 0.65 -6.52
N THR A 319 -8.49 1.72 -5.76
CA THR A 319 -7.48 2.03 -4.75
C THR A 319 -8.03 2.89 -3.64
N LEU A 320 -7.38 2.89 -2.48
CA LEU A 320 -7.70 3.75 -1.35
C LEU A 320 -6.42 4.21 -0.63
N SER A 321 -6.50 5.35 0.04
CA SER A 321 -5.39 5.88 0.84
C SER A 321 -5.91 6.70 2.01
N TRP A 322 -5.45 6.39 3.22
CA TRP A 322 -5.71 7.17 4.41
C TRP A 322 -4.79 8.38 4.49
N HIS A 323 -5.36 9.51 4.87
CA HIS A 323 -4.60 10.67 5.32
C HIS A 323 -3.72 10.31 6.54
N PRO A 324 -2.49 10.80 6.67
CA PRO A 324 -1.57 10.40 7.75
C PRO A 324 -2.10 10.60 9.18
N GLN A 325 -3.00 11.55 9.41
CA GLN A 325 -3.66 11.72 10.70
C GLN A 325 -5.04 11.02 10.80
N GLY A 326 -5.44 10.23 9.80
CA GLY A 326 -6.70 9.48 9.80
C GLY A 326 -7.98 10.32 9.66
N GLN A 327 -7.87 11.61 9.35
CA GLN A 327 -9.02 12.53 9.27
C GLN A 327 -9.73 12.47 7.92
N LEU A 328 -9.01 12.08 6.87
CA LEU A 328 -9.53 11.93 5.51
C LEU A 328 -9.26 10.51 5.01
N LEU A 329 -10.17 10.03 4.16
CA LEU A 329 -10.01 8.81 3.39
C LEU A 329 -10.23 9.14 1.93
N ALA A 330 -9.27 8.82 1.08
CA ALA A 330 -9.38 8.99 -0.37
C ALA A 330 -9.58 7.64 -1.05
N ALA A 331 -10.36 7.62 -2.12
CA ALA A 331 -10.49 6.46 -2.99
C ALA A 331 -10.48 6.86 -4.46
N GLY A 332 -9.92 5.98 -5.27
CA GLY A 332 -9.94 6.05 -6.73
C GLY A 332 -10.91 5.01 -7.31
N GLY A 333 -11.63 5.38 -8.36
CA GLY A 333 -12.57 4.52 -9.05
C GLY A 333 -12.08 4.05 -10.43
N GLU A 334 -12.70 2.99 -10.92
CA GLU A 334 -12.42 2.40 -12.25
C GLU A 334 -12.84 3.29 -13.42
N GLN A 335 -13.73 4.26 -13.18
CA GLN A 335 -14.17 5.24 -14.17
C GLN A 335 -13.48 6.60 -14.01
N GLY A 336 -12.38 6.65 -13.21
CA GLY A 336 -11.60 7.84 -12.95
C GLY A 336 -12.06 8.66 -11.73
N GLU A 337 -13.05 8.21 -10.97
CA GLU A 337 -13.51 8.93 -9.80
C GLU A 337 -12.37 9.08 -8.78
N LEU A 338 -12.17 10.29 -8.29
CA LEU A 338 -11.36 10.62 -7.12
C LEU A 338 -12.29 11.21 -6.07
N ILE A 339 -12.46 10.49 -4.96
CA ILE A 339 -13.40 10.88 -3.91
C ILE A 339 -12.66 10.94 -2.58
N ILE A 340 -12.93 11.97 -1.80
CA ILE A 340 -12.35 12.17 -0.47
C ILE A 340 -13.49 12.32 0.52
N TRP A 341 -13.46 11.54 1.59
CA TRP A 341 -14.37 11.67 2.74
C TRP A 341 -13.60 12.20 3.94
N SER A 342 -14.28 13.01 4.76
CA SER A 342 -13.73 13.56 6.01
C SER A 342 -14.57 13.11 7.20
N THR A 343 -13.94 12.98 8.35
CA THR A 343 -14.66 12.81 9.60
C THR A 343 -15.53 14.05 9.85
N SER A 344 -16.80 13.83 10.17
CA SER A 344 -17.69 14.91 10.63
C SER A 344 -17.09 15.48 11.91
N GLY A 345 -16.45 16.66 11.82
CA GLY A 345 -15.91 17.36 12.98
C GLY A 345 -17.05 17.62 13.97
N LYS A 346 -16.89 17.19 15.22
CA LYS A 346 -17.63 17.84 16.31
C LYS A 346 -17.04 19.25 16.41
N ASN A 347 -17.74 20.25 15.81
CA ASN A 347 -17.55 21.65 16.13
C ASN A 347 -17.80 21.92 17.61
#